data_0fff14bf0c2ccb372c30f29f8fc129eb
#
_entry.id   0fff14bf0c2ccb372c30f29f8fc129eb
#
_cell.length_a   1.000
_cell.length_b   1.000
_cell.length_c   1.000
_cell.angle_alpha   90.00
_cell.angle_beta   90.00
_cell.angle_gamma   90.00
#
_symmetry.space_group_name_H-M   'P 1'
#
loop_
_entity.id
_entity.type
_entity.pdbx_description
1 polymer ?
#
loop_
_entity_poly.entity_id
_entity_poly.type
_entity_poly.pdbx_seq_one_letter_code
_entity_poly.pdbx_strand_id
1 'polypeptide(L)'
;LHGAHGYLLDAFLWSRTNQRTDPYGGSIASRARLGAEVVAAVRDAVGPDYPVVFRYSQWKGSDFDARLADTPAELNTILTPLVDAGVSAFHVSTRRYWLPAFAGEDRTLAGWTKSLSGLPVVALGSIGVNSPFMEADSSTPSLSLEKLMGLFDRGEFDLVGLGRAVLSDPEWTSKLRGGKLDEI
;
A
#
# COMPACT_ATOMS: atom_id res chain seq x y z
N LEU A 1 1.23 1.30 -11.60
CA LEU A 1 2.28 0.28 -11.60
C LEU A 1 2.09 -0.67 -10.42
N HIS A 2 2.26 -1.97 -10.66
CA HIS A 2 2.04 -2.99 -9.63
C HIS A 2 3.37 -3.53 -9.10
N GLY A 3 3.78 -3.04 -7.93
CA GLY A 3 4.97 -3.46 -7.19
C GLY A 3 4.65 -4.09 -5.84
N ALA A 4 3.64 -4.98 -5.80
CA ALA A 4 3.14 -5.58 -4.57
C ALA A 4 2.94 -7.10 -4.67
N HIS A 5 2.71 -7.76 -3.54
CA HIS A 5 2.20 -9.12 -3.35
C HIS A 5 3.07 -10.25 -3.90
N GLY A 6 4.36 -10.01 -4.14
CA GLY A 6 5.31 -11.00 -4.66
C GLY A 6 5.40 -11.04 -6.19
N TYR A 7 4.73 -10.11 -6.92
CA TYR A 7 4.88 -10.00 -8.36
C TYR A 7 6.20 -9.33 -8.76
N LEU A 8 6.47 -9.18 -10.06
CA LEU A 8 7.79 -8.89 -10.61
C LEU A 8 8.54 -7.76 -9.88
N LEU A 9 7.97 -6.56 -9.79
CA LEU A 9 8.65 -5.43 -9.15
C LEU A 9 8.85 -5.65 -7.65
N ASP A 10 7.86 -6.26 -6.99
CA ASP A 10 7.95 -6.62 -5.59
C ASP A 10 9.01 -7.70 -5.32
N ALA A 11 9.14 -8.68 -6.22
CA ALA A 11 10.17 -9.71 -6.13
C ALA A 11 11.60 -9.14 -6.21
N PHE A 12 11.79 -8.01 -6.90
CA PHE A 12 13.06 -7.28 -6.87
C PHE A 12 13.27 -6.51 -5.57
N LEU A 13 12.23 -5.97 -4.98
CA LEU A 13 12.30 -5.25 -3.70
C LEU A 13 12.59 -6.17 -2.52
N TRP A 14 12.02 -7.38 -2.51
CA TRP A 14 12.08 -8.29 -1.37
C TRP A 14 13.40 -9.08 -1.33
N SER A 15 14.16 -8.93 -0.25
CA SER A 15 15.48 -9.58 -0.08
C SER A 15 15.43 -11.10 -0.15
N ARG A 16 14.30 -11.73 0.22
CA ARG A 16 14.15 -13.19 0.19
C ARG A 16 14.06 -13.74 -1.24
N THR A 17 13.47 -12.99 -2.15
CA THR A 17 13.36 -13.37 -3.57
C THR A 17 14.49 -12.81 -4.41
N ASN A 18 15.01 -11.63 -4.06
CA ASN A 18 16.09 -10.99 -4.79
C ASN A 18 17.45 -11.39 -4.20
N GLN A 19 18.00 -12.48 -4.73
CA GLN A 19 19.34 -13.00 -4.39
C GLN A 19 20.42 -12.55 -5.41
N ARG A 20 20.15 -11.48 -6.17
CA ARG A 20 21.07 -10.97 -7.19
C ARG A 20 22.31 -10.34 -6.57
N THR A 21 23.43 -10.46 -7.29
CA THR A 21 24.74 -9.88 -6.92
C THR A 21 25.15 -8.72 -7.85
N ASP A 22 24.29 -8.36 -8.80
CA ASP A 22 24.45 -7.25 -9.71
C ASP A 22 23.84 -5.94 -9.14
N PRO A 23 23.85 -4.81 -9.87
CA PRO A 23 23.33 -3.53 -9.39
C PRO A 23 21.84 -3.49 -8.99
N TYR A 24 21.07 -4.55 -9.21
CA TYR A 24 19.66 -4.68 -8.85
C TYR A 24 19.44 -5.54 -7.59
N GLY A 25 20.50 -6.03 -6.95
CA GLY A 25 20.46 -6.89 -5.77
C GLY A 25 21.24 -6.34 -4.58
N GLY A 26 21.27 -7.09 -3.47
CA GLY A 26 22.00 -6.72 -2.26
C GLY A 26 21.27 -5.67 -1.40
N SER A 27 21.73 -4.42 -1.38
CA SER A 27 21.16 -3.38 -0.52
C SER A 27 19.72 -3.03 -0.86
N ILE A 28 18.98 -2.45 0.11
CA ILE A 28 17.61 -1.96 -0.12
C ILE A 28 17.57 -0.97 -1.28
N ALA A 29 18.52 -0.05 -1.35
CA ALA A 29 18.61 0.94 -2.42
C ALA A 29 18.81 0.26 -3.81
N SER A 30 19.67 -0.75 -3.88
CA SER A 30 19.89 -1.51 -5.13
C SER A 30 18.64 -2.28 -5.56
N ARG A 31 17.93 -2.87 -4.60
CA ARG A 31 16.68 -3.59 -4.87
C ARG A 31 15.54 -2.68 -5.32
N ALA A 32 15.51 -1.41 -4.91
CA ALA A 32 14.51 -0.43 -5.34
C ALA A 32 14.75 0.10 -6.76
N ARG A 33 15.94 -0.08 -7.30
CA ARG A 33 16.40 0.47 -8.58
C ARG A 33 15.50 0.12 -9.76
N LEU A 34 15.13 -1.15 -9.94
CA LEU A 34 14.27 -1.55 -11.05
C LEU A 34 12.91 -0.86 -10.99
N GLY A 35 12.32 -0.76 -9.80
CA GLY A 35 11.06 -0.04 -9.60
C GLY A 35 11.15 1.41 -10.05
N ALA A 36 12.22 2.11 -9.68
CA ALA A 36 12.46 3.50 -10.07
C ALA A 36 12.68 3.66 -11.58
N GLU A 37 13.49 2.79 -12.19
CA GLU A 37 13.72 2.80 -13.65
C GLU A 37 12.43 2.57 -14.44
N VAL A 38 11.55 1.65 -13.98
CA VAL A 38 10.24 1.43 -14.60
C VAL A 38 9.33 2.66 -14.44
N VAL A 39 9.33 3.29 -13.25
CA VAL A 39 8.58 4.54 -13.03
C VAL A 39 9.07 5.63 -13.99
N ALA A 40 10.38 5.84 -14.08
CA ALA A 40 10.98 6.84 -14.97
C ALA A 40 10.60 6.60 -16.45
N ALA A 41 10.74 5.37 -16.92
CA ALA A 41 10.36 5.01 -18.29
C ALA A 41 8.88 5.24 -18.59
N VAL A 42 7.99 4.95 -17.63
CA VAL A 42 6.56 5.23 -17.77
C VAL A 42 6.31 6.72 -17.76
N ARG A 43 6.94 7.48 -16.86
CA ARG A 43 6.84 8.94 -16.77
C ARG A 43 7.28 9.62 -18.07
N ASP A 44 8.39 9.19 -18.64
CA ASP A 44 8.89 9.69 -19.93
C ASP A 44 7.90 9.42 -21.07
N ALA A 45 7.27 8.26 -21.07
CA ALA A 45 6.33 7.87 -22.11
C ALA A 45 4.96 8.59 -22.02
N VAL A 46 4.46 8.87 -20.81
CA VAL A 46 3.12 9.45 -20.61
C VAL A 46 3.14 10.97 -20.40
N GLY A 47 4.32 11.57 -20.18
CA GLY A 47 4.48 12.99 -19.91
C GLY A 47 4.24 13.40 -18.46
N PRO A 48 4.50 14.67 -18.10
CA PRO A 48 4.50 15.14 -16.72
C PRO A 48 3.12 15.15 -16.05
N ASP A 49 2.06 15.37 -16.80
CA ASP A 49 0.70 15.61 -16.27
C ASP A 49 -0.10 14.32 -16.06
N TYR A 50 0.34 13.20 -16.61
CA TYR A 50 -0.37 11.94 -16.46
C TYR A 50 -0.11 11.32 -15.08
N PRO A 51 -1.13 10.93 -14.30
CA PRO A 51 -0.93 10.36 -12.96
C PRO A 51 -0.27 8.97 -13.02
N VAL A 52 0.88 8.82 -12.39
CA VAL A 52 1.59 7.55 -12.23
C VAL A 52 1.47 7.10 -10.79
N VAL A 53 0.64 6.10 -10.53
CA VAL A 53 0.43 5.53 -9.20
C VAL A 53 1.27 4.26 -9.03
N PHE A 54 2.05 4.19 -7.95
CA PHE A 54 2.82 3.00 -7.60
C PHE A 54 2.17 2.25 -6.43
N ARG A 55 1.78 1.00 -6.69
CA ARG A 55 1.22 0.11 -5.65
C ARG A 55 2.30 -0.77 -5.09
N TYR A 56 2.40 -0.82 -3.74
CA TYR A 56 3.30 -1.73 -3.04
C TYR A 56 2.65 -2.32 -1.78
N SER A 57 3.29 -3.34 -1.21
CA SER A 57 2.88 -3.99 0.04
C SER A 57 4.10 -4.47 0.82
N GLN A 58 4.00 -4.53 2.16
CA GLN A 58 4.95 -5.28 2.97
C GLN A 58 4.74 -6.79 2.74
N TRP A 59 3.51 -7.28 2.92
CA TRP A 59 3.13 -8.68 2.83
C TRP A 59 3.17 -9.22 1.39
N LYS A 60 3.30 -10.54 1.25
CA LYS A 60 3.29 -11.28 -0.02
C LYS A 60 2.16 -12.29 -0.05
N GLY A 61 1.73 -12.70 -1.23
CA GLY A 61 0.73 -13.75 -1.38
C GLY A 61 1.17 -15.10 -0.80
N SER A 62 2.47 -15.35 -0.80
CA SER A 62 3.10 -16.57 -0.25
C SER A 62 3.57 -16.41 1.20
N ASP A 63 3.60 -15.18 1.75
CA ASP A 63 4.12 -14.89 3.08
C ASP A 63 3.46 -13.61 3.63
N PHE A 64 2.52 -13.78 4.55
CA PHE A 64 1.76 -12.66 5.11
C PHE A 64 2.53 -11.82 6.12
N ASP A 65 3.61 -12.37 6.67
CA ASP A 65 4.49 -11.70 7.62
C ASP A 65 5.73 -11.08 6.95
N ALA A 66 5.84 -11.25 5.62
CA ALA A 66 6.93 -10.66 4.85
C ALA A 66 7.01 -9.15 5.03
N ARG A 67 8.25 -8.65 5.01
CA ARG A 67 8.55 -7.22 5.06
C ARG A 67 9.55 -6.83 3.99
N LEU A 68 9.35 -5.66 3.42
CA LEU A 68 10.33 -4.98 2.54
C LEU A 68 11.28 -4.11 3.36
N ALA A 69 10.74 -3.53 4.45
CA ALA A 69 11.41 -2.63 5.36
C ALA A 69 10.96 -2.92 6.79
N ASP A 70 11.88 -2.94 7.73
CA ASP A 70 11.64 -3.14 9.16
C ASP A 70 11.61 -1.83 9.95
N THR A 71 12.02 -0.73 9.31
CA THR A 71 12.06 0.60 9.91
C THR A 71 11.55 1.68 8.95
N PRO A 72 11.11 2.85 9.46
CA PRO A 72 10.78 4.00 8.61
C PRO A 72 11.94 4.46 7.72
N ALA A 73 13.18 4.38 8.20
CA ALA A 73 14.37 4.76 7.43
C ALA A 73 14.59 3.83 6.22
N GLU A 74 14.41 2.53 6.43
CA GLU A 74 14.46 1.56 5.34
C GLU A 74 13.33 1.76 4.33
N LEU A 75 12.12 2.03 4.82
CA LEU A 75 10.99 2.37 3.94
C LEU A 75 11.29 3.62 3.11
N ASN A 76 11.87 4.65 3.71
CA ASN A 76 12.28 5.86 3.00
C ASN A 76 13.30 5.56 1.89
N THR A 77 14.24 4.64 2.13
CA THR A 77 15.22 4.21 1.12
C THR A 77 14.55 3.55 -0.11
N ILE A 78 13.38 2.92 0.06
CA ILE A 78 12.59 2.38 -1.04
C ILE A 78 11.79 3.48 -1.74
N LEU A 79 11.15 4.37 -0.98
CA LEU A 79 10.21 5.35 -1.54
C LEU A 79 10.92 6.49 -2.27
N THR A 80 12.04 6.99 -1.75
CA THR A 80 12.76 8.12 -2.32
C THR A 80 13.07 7.96 -3.81
N PRO A 81 13.71 6.88 -4.29
CA PRO A 81 13.99 6.75 -5.73
C PRO A 81 12.73 6.61 -6.59
N LEU A 82 11.61 6.13 -6.05
CA LEU A 82 10.33 6.10 -6.77
C LEU A 82 9.72 7.50 -6.91
N VAL A 83 9.81 8.31 -5.85
CA VAL A 83 9.39 9.73 -5.87
C VAL A 83 10.23 10.52 -6.88
N ASP A 84 11.55 10.39 -6.81
CA ASP A 84 12.48 11.06 -7.71
C ASP A 84 12.25 10.67 -9.18
N ALA A 85 11.84 9.43 -9.44
CA ALA A 85 11.47 8.93 -10.75
C ALA A 85 10.12 9.43 -11.28
N GLY A 86 9.30 10.11 -10.44
CA GLY A 86 8.07 10.77 -10.87
C GLY A 86 6.77 10.03 -10.55
N VAL A 87 6.73 9.24 -9.46
CA VAL A 87 5.46 8.75 -8.90
C VAL A 87 4.59 9.93 -8.48
N SER A 88 3.30 9.91 -8.84
CA SER A 88 2.32 10.95 -8.47
C SER A 88 1.57 10.63 -7.17
N ALA A 89 1.41 9.34 -6.86
CA ALA A 89 0.72 8.87 -5.65
C ALA A 89 1.12 7.44 -5.34
N PHE A 90 1.00 7.05 -4.08
CA PHE A 90 1.18 5.66 -3.66
C PHE A 90 -0.15 4.98 -3.37
N HIS A 91 -0.28 3.71 -3.76
CA HIS A 91 -1.35 2.82 -3.36
C HIS A 91 -0.78 1.77 -2.40
N VAL A 92 -1.05 1.96 -1.12
CA VAL A 92 -0.47 1.15 -0.04
C VAL A 92 -1.39 -0.01 0.28
N SER A 93 -0.98 -1.21 -0.12
CA SER A 93 -1.76 -2.43 0.09
C SER A 93 -1.33 -3.11 1.38
N THR A 94 -2.23 -3.12 2.36
CA THR A 94 -2.06 -3.86 3.61
C THR A 94 -3.13 -4.96 3.72
N ARG A 95 -2.92 -5.92 4.61
CA ARG A 95 -3.96 -6.89 4.98
C ARG A 95 -5.02 -6.22 5.87
N ARG A 96 -4.56 -5.34 6.77
CA ARG A 96 -5.38 -4.59 7.72
C ARG A 96 -4.91 -3.14 7.76
N TYR A 97 -5.71 -2.21 7.24
CA TYR A 97 -5.34 -0.79 7.09
C TYR A 97 -5.00 -0.09 8.41
N TRP A 98 -5.47 -0.65 9.53
CA TRP A 98 -5.40 -0.03 10.85
C TRP A 98 -4.21 -0.48 11.70
N LEU A 99 -3.43 -1.46 11.26
CA LEU A 99 -2.30 -1.95 12.04
C LEU A 99 -1.10 -1.01 11.88
N PRO A 100 -0.36 -0.79 12.98
CA PRO A 100 0.94 -0.12 12.90
C PRO A 100 1.88 -0.83 11.93
N ALA A 101 2.69 -0.04 11.22
CA ALA A 101 3.63 -0.58 10.25
C ALA A 101 4.89 -1.15 10.90
N PHE A 102 5.36 -0.52 11.98
CA PHE A 102 6.62 -0.83 12.65
C PHE A 102 6.42 -1.00 14.15
N ALA A 103 7.27 -1.81 14.77
CA ALA A 103 7.20 -2.06 16.20
C ALA A 103 7.49 -0.77 17.02
N GLY A 104 6.68 -0.53 18.04
CA GLY A 104 6.80 0.65 18.88
C GLY A 104 6.24 1.94 18.30
N GLU A 105 5.58 1.87 17.15
CA GLU A 105 4.97 3.00 16.45
C GLU A 105 3.45 2.81 16.33
N ASP A 106 2.70 3.91 16.30
CA ASP A 106 1.24 3.87 16.14
C ASP A 106 0.78 4.14 14.70
N ARG A 107 1.70 4.61 13.86
CA ARG A 107 1.40 5.03 12.49
C ARG A 107 1.28 3.83 11.56
N THR A 108 0.26 3.86 10.70
CA THR A 108 0.03 2.82 9.68
C THR A 108 1.08 2.89 8.56
N LEU A 109 1.13 1.85 7.71
CA LEU A 109 2.01 1.87 6.53
C LEU A 109 1.64 3.00 5.57
N ALA A 110 0.34 3.29 5.41
CA ALA A 110 -0.12 4.41 4.61
C ALA A 110 0.34 5.75 5.20
N GLY A 111 0.22 5.92 6.52
CA GLY A 111 0.66 7.12 7.22
C GLY A 111 2.16 7.36 7.13
N TRP A 112 2.96 6.31 7.26
CA TRP A 112 4.41 6.40 7.05
C TRP A 112 4.75 6.76 5.60
N THR A 113 4.07 6.12 4.62
CA THR A 113 4.27 6.43 3.20
C THR A 113 4.00 7.90 2.91
N LYS A 114 2.87 8.42 3.40
CA LYS A 114 2.50 9.83 3.22
C LYS A 114 3.51 10.78 3.86
N SER A 115 3.92 10.49 5.09
CA SER A 115 4.90 11.30 5.82
C SER A 115 6.27 11.35 5.15
N LEU A 116 6.74 10.23 4.60
CA LEU A 116 8.06 10.09 4.00
C LEU A 116 8.10 10.60 2.55
N SER A 117 7.04 10.34 1.78
CA SER A 117 7.00 10.72 0.36
C SER A 117 6.48 12.14 0.11
N GLY A 118 5.66 12.68 1.02
CA GLY A 118 4.94 13.93 0.80
C GLY A 118 3.84 13.86 -0.28
N LEU A 119 3.58 12.68 -0.86
CA LEU A 119 2.64 12.47 -1.94
C LEU A 119 1.27 11.97 -1.45
N PRO A 120 0.21 12.11 -2.26
CA PRO A 120 -1.08 11.49 -1.99
C PRO A 120 -0.99 9.98 -1.81
N VAL A 121 -1.76 9.44 -0.86
CA VAL A 121 -1.77 8.01 -0.53
C VAL A 121 -3.18 7.44 -0.55
N VAL A 122 -3.34 6.34 -1.27
CA VAL A 122 -4.52 5.48 -1.23
C VAL A 122 -4.25 4.32 -0.25
N ALA A 123 -4.99 4.26 0.86
CA ALA A 123 -4.92 3.15 1.80
C ALA A 123 -5.86 2.01 1.39
N LEU A 124 -5.39 0.77 1.51
CA LEU A 124 -6.17 -0.43 1.21
C LEU A 124 -5.83 -1.55 2.20
N GLY A 125 -6.86 -2.26 2.69
CA GLY A 125 -6.70 -3.43 3.54
C GLY A 125 -7.91 -3.73 4.40
N SER A 126 -8.80 -4.61 3.96
CA SER A 126 -10.02 -5.04 4.68
C SER A 126 -10.97 -3.89 5.04
N ILE A 127 -11.05 -2.84 4.21
CA ILE A 127 -12.04 -1.77 4.37
C ILE A 127 -13.40 -2.29 3.91
N GLY A 128 -14.43 -2.12 4.75
CA GLY A 128 -15.80 -2.54 4.47
C GLY A 128 -16.01 -4.07 4.40
N VAL A 129 -15.10 -4.86 4.97
CA VAL A 129 -15.24 -6.32 5.03
C VAL A 129 -14.78 -6.86 6.38
N ASN A 130 -15.49 -7.88 6.87
CA ASN A 130 -15.29 -8.44 8.22
C ASN A 130 -14.24 -9.56 8.25
N SER A 131 -13.91 -10.16 7.10
CA SER A 131 -12.99 -11.30 7.05
C SER A 131 -11.68 -10.96 6.31
N PRO A 132 -10.54 -11.52 6.73
CA PRO A 132 -9.30 -11.47 5.96
C PRO A 132 -9.45 -12.15 4.60
N PHE A 133 -8.63 -11.73 3.63
CA PHE A 133 -8.53 -12.42 2.36
C PHE A 133 -7.96 -13.84 2.60
N MET A 134 -8.64 -14.86 2.06
CA MET A 134 -8.31 -16.29 2.19
C MET A 134 -8.43 -16.91 3.61
N GLU A 135 -9.01 -16.23 4.58
CA GLU A 135 -9.33 -16.79 5.88
C GLU A 135 -10.86 -16.77 6.09
N ALA A 136 -11.42 -17.89 6.49
CA ALA A 136 -12.85 -18.04 6.78
C ALA A 136 -13.23 -17.55 8.19
N ASP A 137 -12.32 -16.91 8.93
CA ASP A 137 -12.56 -16.46 10.28
C ASP A 137 -13.41 -15.19 10.32
N SER A 138 -14.67 -15.37 10.70
CA SER A 138 -15.66 -14.31 10.91
C SER A 138 -15.51 -13.57 12.24
N SER A 139 -14.54 -13.93 13.07
CA SER A 139 -14.38 -13.41 14.42
C SER A 139 -13.72 -12.03 14.52
N THR A 140 -13.20 -11.50 13.42
CA THR A 140 -12.64 -10.13 13.42
C THR A 140 -13.78 -9.14 13.27
N PRO A 141 -14.07 -8.29 14.26
CA PRO A 141 -15.14 -7.30 14.15
C PRO A 141 -14.92 -6.40 12.94
N SER A 142 -16.00 -6.07 12.26
CA SER A 142 -16.04 -4.94 11.34
C SER A 142 -15.45 -3.75 12.06
N LEU A 143 -14.25 -3.35 11.66
CA LEU A 143 -13.68 -2.13 12.20
C LEU A 143 -14.51 -0.99 11.64
N SER A 144 -15.14 -0.31 12.55
CA SER A 144 -16.11 0.74 12.28
C SER A 144 -15.51 1.79 11.34
N LEU A 145 -16.34 2.40 10.54
CA LEU A 145 -16.01 3.61 9.78
C LEU A 145 -15.39 4.69 10.67
N GLU A 146 -15.72 4.72 11.95
CA GLU A 146 -15.11 5.61 12.95
C GLU A 146 -13.58 5.45 13.03
N LYS A 147 -13.06 4.24 13.04
CA LYS A 147 -11.62 4.01 13.04
C LYS A 147 -10.97 4.44 11.73
N LEU A 148 -11.63 4.21 10.60
CA LEU A 148 -11.17 4.67 9.30
C LEU A 148 -11.12 6.20 9.26
N MET A 149 -12.18 6.87 9.70
CA MET A 149 -12.26 8.33 9.79
C MET A 149 -11.22 8.89 10.76
N GLY A 150 -11.03 8.26 11.93
CA GLY A 150 -10.00 8.68 12.88
C GLY A 150 -8.57 8.61 12.33
N LEU A 151 -8.27 7.65 11.46
CA LEU A 151 -6.99 7.59 10.74
C LEU A 151 -6.89 8.67 9.66
N PHE A 152 -7.99 8.91 8.94
CA PHE A 152 -8.08 9.98 7.95
C PHE A 152 -7.87 11.35 8.58
N ASP A 153 -8.54 11.64 9.69
CA ASP A 153 -8.43 12.91 10.43
C ASP A 153 -7.00 13.15 10.97
N ARG A 154 -6.28 12.06 11.29
CA ARG A 154 -4.84 12.13 11.62
C ARG A 154 -3.93 12.32 10.40
N GLY A 155 -4.51 12.38 9.19
CA GLY A 155 -3.76 12.59 7.96
C GLY A 155 -2.93 11.38 7.52
N GLU A 156 -3.35 10.17 7.84
CA GLU A 156 -2.58 8.97 7.48
C GLU A 156 -2.73 8.56 6.02
N PHE A 157 -3.77 9.02 5.33
CA PHE A 157 -4.00 8.80 3.90
C PHE A 157 -4.94 9.87 3.33
N ASP A 158 -5.11 9.90 2.01
CA ASP A 158 -5.97 10.84 1.31
C ASP A 158 -7.20 10.16 0.70
N LEU A 159 -7.04 8.92 0.28
CA LEU A 159 -8.06 8.12 -0.37
C LEU A 159 -8.07 6.70 0.20
N VAL A 160 -9.17 5.99 -0.01
CA VAL A 160 -9.28 4.58 0.31
C VAL A 160 -9.57 3.75 -0.93
N GLY A 161 -8.96 2.57 -1.01
CA GLY A 161 -9.24 1.57 -2.02
C GLY A 161 -10.21 0.52 -1.49
N LEU A 162 -11.31 0.30 -2.18
CA LEU A 162 -12.28 -0.74 -1.89
C LEU A 162 -12.14 -1.88 -2.90
N GLY A 163 -12.26 -3.10 -2.42
CA GLY A 163 -12.23 -4.31 -3.26
C GLY A 163 -13.46 -5.17 -3.00
N ARG A 164 -13.34 -6.14 -2.11
CA ARG A 164 -14.39 -7.12 -1.83
C ARG A 164 -15.72 -6.51 -1.40
N ALA A 165 -15.71 -5.39 -0.68
CA ALA A 165 -16.93 -4.70 -0.29
C ALA A 165 -17.81 -4.34 -1.50
N VAL A 166 -17.22 -3.76 -2.55
CA VAL A 166 -17.96 -3.39 -3.76
C VAL A 166 -18.21 -4.57 -4.72
N LEU A 167 -17.53 -5.70 -4.55
CA LEU A 167 -17.89 -6.94 -5.22
C LEU A 167 -19.12 -7.60 -4.57
N SER A 168 -19.22 -7.50 -3.25
CA SER A 168 -20.34 -7.99 -2.47
C SER A 168 -21.57 -7.09 -2.63
N ASP A 169 -21.37 -5.79 -2.61
CA ASP A 169 -22.42 -4.78 -2.78
C ASP A 169 -21.93 -3.64 -3.69
N PRO A 170 -22.29 -3.64 -4.97
CA PRO A 170 -21.92 -2.57 -5.91
C PRO A 170 -22.40 -1.17 -5.50
N GLU A 171 -23.45 -1.07 -4.70
CA GLU A 171 -24.00 0.18 -4.20
C GLU A 171 -23.37 0.64 -2.87
N TRP A 172 -22.39 -0.06 -2.35
CA TRP A 172 -21.75 0.19 -1.05
C TRP A 172 -21.42 1.67 -0.83
N THR A 173 -20.74 2.29 -1.79
CA THR A 173 -20.35 3.71 -1.69
C THR A 173 -21.53 4.67 -1.74
N SER A 174 -22.58 4.33 -2.51
CA SER A 174 -23.80 5.13 -2.62
C SER A 174 -24.63 5.06 -1.32
N LYS A 175 -24.73 3.86 -0.74
CA LYS A 175 -25.38 3.64 0.56
C LYS A 175 -24.65 4.37 1.68
N LEU A 176 -23.31 4.26 1.73
CA LEU A 176 -22.49 4.98 2.68
C LEU A 176 -22.75 6.50 2.59
N ARG A 177 -22.70 7.09 1.38
CA ARG A 177 -22.93 8.50 1.15
C ARG A 177 -24.35 8.92 1.49
N GLY A 178 -25.32 8.02 1.33
CA GLY A 178 -26.72 8.23 1.67
C GLY A 178 -27.06 8.02 3.16
N GLY A 179 -26.08 7.69 4.02
CA GLY A 179 -26.31 7.40 5.44
C GLY A 179 -27.00 6.07 5.74
N LYS A 180 -27.04 5.14 4.76
CA LYS A 180 -27.73 3.85 4.84
C LYS A 180 -26.75 2.74 5.27
N LEU A 181 -26.13 2.92 6.44
CA LEU A 181 -25.09 1.99 6.93
C LEU A 181 -25.65 0.62 7.33
N ASP A 182 -26.91 0.56 7.70
CA ASP A 182 -27.65 -0.65 8.04
C ASP A 182 -28.03 -1.52 6.82
N GLU A 183 -27.89 -0.96 5.61
CA GLU A 183 -28.11 -1.66 4.34
C GLU A 183 -26.80 -2.21 3.71
N ILE A 184 -25.63 -2.00 4.37
CA ILE A 184 -24.30 -2.39 3.86
C ILE A 184 -23.86 -3.76 4.42
#